data_65dfef911977f26efb23c8c3fa7115f3
#
_entry.id   65dfef911977f26efb23c8c3fa7115f3
#
_cell.length_a   1.000
_cell.length_b   1.000
_cell.length_c   1.000
_cell.angle_alpha   90.00
_cell.angle_beta   90.00
_cell.angle_gamma   90.00
#
_symmetry.space_group_name_H-M   'P 1'
#
loop_
_entity.id
_entity.type
_entity.pdbx_description
1 polymer ?
#
loop_
_entity_poly.entity_id
_entity_poly.type
_entity_poly.pdbx_seq_one_letter_code
_entity_poly.pdbx_strand_id
1 'polypeptide(L)'
;MEPDPNVDIVQRKCTSVATASFTISLESVPEPYIPHVDSRAYTYELPPERIAQHPLPVRDESKLLVADARTHTISHHKFYELPALLPEGSFLVRNTTRVLPARIIARKPSGGHVELLVIAPSDGTAPAEALAQSKSTWKCMVGGRRVRAGMVLEATSNEGGLSARILEVAEMLATVELSAQPQTSSLAEQLLHLGNIPLPPYIRREPTAEDRERYQTIYAQIEGSVAAPTAGLHFTERVLDALSRNGVEILDVVLHVGPGTFRPLRSENAAQHTMHAERILVERSAIARLRELVAERERFCICVGTTSVRTVESLYWFGARLVVDPSVPPHHLGQEEPYVPTLLERDISTEDALDALLDWLDRSGASVLEASTQLYILPGYRYRIVDGMITNFHQPQSTLLLLVAAFIGPWWQTIYHEALSNNYRFLSFGDASLLIAPRTTAASR
;
A
#
# COMPACT_ATOMS: atom_id res chain seq x y z
N MET A 1 -53.77 45.40 58.39
CA MET A 1 -53.24 46.22 57.31
C MET A 1 -53.28 45.33 56.11
N GLU A 2 -54.23 45.58 55.25
CA GLU A 2 -54.58 44.79 54.06
C GLU A 2 -53.54 44.97 52.96
N PRO A 3 -53.34 43.96 52.08
CA PRO A 3 -52.53 44.10 50.89
C PRO A 3 -53.38 44.59 49.72
N ASP A 4 -52.80 45.42 48.89
CA ASP A 4 -53.28 46.01 47.67
C ASP A 4 -53.41 44.97 46.51
N PRO A 5 -54.53 44.98 45.80
CA PRO A 5 -54.77 44.12 44.68
C PRO A 5 -54.51 44.90 43.36
N ASN A 6 -53.57 44.48 42.53
CA ASN A 6 -53.60 44.60 41.08
C ASN A 6 -52.22 44.30 40.44
N VAL A 7 -52.06 43.08 40.00
CA VAL A 7 -51.17 42.82 38.87
C VAL A 7 -51.90 41.81 37.93
N ASP A 8 -52.35 42.40 36.84
CA ASP A 8 -53.01 41.67 35.73
C ASP A 8 -52.12 40.62 35.13
N ILE A 9 -52.60 39.36 35.09
CA ILE A 9 -52.02 38.23 34.38
C ILE A 9 -52.53 38.31 32.96
N VAL A 10 -51.69 38.77 32.03
CA VAL A 10 -51.90 38.63 30.59
C VAL A 10 -51.56 37.19 30.18
N GLN A 11 -52.58 36.35 30.07
CA GLN A 11 -52.51 35.09 29.40
C GLN A 11 -52.27 35.32 27.90
N ARG A 12 -51.03 35.12 27.43
CA ARG A 12 -50.75 34.93 26.01
C ARG A 12 -50.96 33.46 25.67
N LYS A 13 -51.95 33.23 24.81
CA LYS A 13 -52.20 31.98 24.11
C LYS A 13 -50.95 31.59 23.33
N CYS A 14 -50.23 30.51 23.72
CA CYS A 14 -49.30 29.83 22.87
C CYS A 14 -50.09 29.03 21.83
N THR A 15 -50.11 29.52 20.61
CA THR A 15 -50.50 28.77 19.40
C THR A 15 -49.53 27.62 19.22
N SER A 16 -50.06 26.41 19.15
CA SER A 16 -49.32 25.18 18.83
C SER A 16 -48.59 25.30 17.51
N VAL A 17 -47.26 25.35 17.57
CA VAL A 17 -46.42 25.10 16.39
C VAL A 17 -46.45 23.61 16.15
N ALA A 18 -47.07 23.21 15.04
CA ALA A 18 -47.01 21.83 14.54
C ALA A 18 -45.55 21.45 14.27
N THR A 19 -45.01 20.57 15.09
CA THR A 19 -43.72 19.91 14.82
C THR A 19 -43.94 19.03 13.61
N ALA A 20 -43.56 19.51 12.42
CA ALA A 20 -43.40 18.67 11.27
C ALA A 20 -42.20 17.72 11.54
N SER A 21 -42.51 16.51 11.90
CA SER A 21 -41.53 15.43 11.93
C SER A 21 -41.06 15.19 10.47
N PHE A 22 -39.94 15.78 10.11
CA PHE A 22 -39.19 15.37 8.91
C PHE A 22 -38.63 13.98 9.21
N THR A 23 -39.35 12.96 8.80
CA THR A 23 -38.80 11.63 8.62
C THR A 23 -37.88 11.74 7.41
N ILE A 24 -36.59 11.96 7.64
CA ILE A 24 -35.59 11.71 6.63
C ILE A 24 -35.64 10.21 6.41
N SER A 25 -36.30 9.80 5.34
CA SER A 25 -36.12 8.45 4.80
C SER A 25 -34.62 8.33 4.55
N LEU A 26 -33.95 7.45 5.30
CA LEU A 26 -32.65 6.92 4.94
C LEU A 26 -32.87 6.23 3.58
N GLU A 27 -32.71 6.97 2.48
CA GLU A 27 -32.49 6.35 1.19
C GLU A 27 -31.32 5.42 1.38
N SER A 28 -31.56 4.14 1.18
CA SER A 28 -30.54 3.10 1.29
C SER A 28 -29.39 3.52 0.42
N VAL A 29 -28.21 3.73 1.03
CA VAL A 29 -26.97 3.94 0.27
C VAL A 29 -26.88 2.78 -0.72
N PRO A 30 -26.84 3.05 -2.04
CA PRO A 30 -26.82 1.98 -3.03
C PRO A 30 -25.60 1.08 -2.75
N GLU A 31 -25.84 -0.22 -2.76
CA GLU A 31 -24.76 -1.20 -2.54
C GLU A 31 -23.65 -0.99 -3.57
N PRO A 32 -22.36 -1.10 -3.15
CA PRO A 32 -21.24 -0.95 -4.07
C PRO A 32 -21.32 -2.02 -5.16
N TYR A 33 -21.20 -1.61 -6.42
CA TYR A 33 -21.12 -2.54 -7.53
C TYR A 33 -19.69 -3.00 -7.73
N ILE A 34 -19.29 -4.03 -7.00
CA ILE A 34 -18.00 -4.67 -7.21
C ILE A 34 -18.14 -5.66 -8.38
N PRO A 35 -17.36 -5.51 -9.47
CA PRO A 35 -17.49 -6.40 -10.62
C PRO A 35 -17.15 -7.84 -10.22
N HIS A 36 -17.96 -8.79 -10.72
CA HIS A 36 -17.62 -10.21 -10.60
C HIS A 36 -16.38 -10.50 -11.46
N VAL A 37 -15.29 -10.95 -10.83
CA VAL A 37 -14.02 -11.25 -11.51
C VAL A 37 -13.67 -12.72 -11.23
N ASP A 38 -13.77 -13.57 -12.26
CA ASP A 38 -13.31 -14.96 -12.15
C ASP A 38 -11.79 -15.00 -12.05
N SER A 39 -11.28 -15.36 -10.87
CA SER A 39 -9.83 -15.39 -10.59
C SER A 39 -9.08 -16.38 -11.49
N ARG A 40 -9.77 -17.41 -12.01
CA ARG A 40 -9.20 -18.42 -12.91
C ARG A 40 -8.85 -17.85 -14.29
N ALA A 41 -9.48 -16.77 -14.72
CA ALA A 41 -9.15 -16.06 -15.96
C ALA A 41 -7.81 -15.32 -15.88
N TYR A 42 -7.29 -15.10 -14.65
CA TYR A 42 -6.04 -14.38 -14.39
C TYR A 42 -4.95 -15.35 -13.94
N THR A 43 -4.75 -16.40 -14.74
CA THR A 43 -3.73 -17.42 -14.53
C THR A 43 -2.86 -17.59 -15.77
N TYR A 44 -1.66 -18.07 -15.55
CA TYR A 44 -0.72 -18.47 -16.58
C TYR A 44 0.24 -19.50 -15.97
N GLU A 45 0.92 -20.28 -16.78
CA GLU A 45 1.91 -21.21 -16.31
C GLU A 45 3.22 -20.48 -15.99
N LEU A 46 3.60 -20.46 -14.70
CA LEU A 46 4.86 -19.90 -14.24
C LEU A 46 5.82 -21.03 -13.88
N PRO A 47 6.81 -21.31 -14.73
CA PRO A 47 7.81 -22.33 -14.43
C PRO A 47 8.62 -21.95 -13.18
N PRO A 48 8.85 -22.87 -12.23
CA PRO A 48 9.59 -22.59 -11.00
C PRO A 48 10.98 -21.98 -11.20
N GLU A 49 11.67 -22.37 -12.29
CA GLU A 49 12.98 -21.86 -12.67
C GLU A 49 12.97 -20.40 -13.14
N ARG A 50 11.80 -19.85 -13.45
CA ARG A 50 11.64 -18.43 -13.76
C ARG A 50 11.54 -17.57 -12.50
N ILE A 51 11.28 -18.15 -11.34
CA ILE A 51 11.21 -17.42 -10.07
C ILE A 51 12.63 -17.14 -9.58
N ALA A 52 13.02 -15.86 -9.64
CA ALA A 52 14.35 -15.44 -9.21
C ALA A 52 14.55 -15.64 -7.71
N GLN A 53 15.50 -16.50 -7.34
CA GLN A 53 15.84 -16.77 -5.93
C GLN A 53 16.87 -15.77 -5.39
N HIS A 54 17.63 -15.10 -6.25
CA HIS A 54 18.65 -14.12 -5.91
C HIS A 54 18.55 -12.89 -6.82
N PRO A 55 18.89 -11.69 -6.30
CA PRO A 55 19.03 -10.50 -7.13
C PRO A 55 20.22 -10.66 -8.11
N LEU A 56 20.21 -9.89 -9.19
CA LEU A 56 21.41 -9.74 -10.02
C LEU A 56 22.52 -9.03 -9.25
N PRO A 57 23.81 -9.28 -9.54
CA PRO A 57 24.91 -8.55 -8.91
C PRO A 57 24.77 -7.04 -9.08
N VAL A 58 24.44 -6.58 -10.28
CA VAL A 58 24.13 -5.19 -10.59
C VAL A 58 22.63 -5.04 -10.82
N ARG A 59 21.96 -4.21 -9.99
CA ARG A 59 20.49 -4.11 -9.92
C ARG A 59 19.87 -3.72 -11.27
N ASP A 60 20.43 -2.72 -11.93
CA ASP A 60 19.91 -2.10 -13.15
C ASP A 60 20.33 -2.84 -14.46
N GLU A 61 21.03 -3.95 -14.35
CA GLU A 61 21.24 -4.90 -15.44
C GLU A 61 20.08 -5.87 -15.63
N SER A 62 19.05 -5.80 -14.79
CA SER A 62 17.80 -6.54 -15.01
C SER A 62 17.19 -6.17 -16.36
N LYS A 63 16.45 -7.12 -16.95
CA LYS A 63 15.70 -6.85 -18.16
C LYS A 63 14.54 -5.90 -17.85
N LEU A 64 14.20 -5.07 -18.83
CA LEU A 64 13.04 -4.20 -18.81
C LEU A 64 12.21 -4.45 -20.06
N LEU A 65 11.01 -4.99 -19.89
CA LEU A 65 10.01 -5.07 -20.95
C LEU A 65 9.22 -3.77 -20.97
N VAL A 66 9.22 -3.07 -22.09
CA VAL A 66 8.39 -1.87 -22.28
C VAL A 66 7.17 -2.27 -23.11
N ALA A 67 5.98 -2.07 -22.55
CA ALA A 67 4.70 -2.27 -23.21
C ALA A 67 3.95 -0.94 -23.27
N ASP A 68 3.88 -0.35 -24.45
CA ASP A 68 3.21 0.92 -24.70
C ASP A 68 1.88 0.69 -25.42
N ALA A 69 0.78 0.81 -24.69
CA ALA A 69 -0.55 0.60 -25.24
C ALA A 69 -1.02 1.75 -26.19
N ARG A 70 -0.33 2.89 -26.18
CA ARG A 70 -0.62 3.99 -27.12
C ARG A 70 -0.22 3.62 -28.55
N THR A 71 0.87 2.88 -28.69
CA THR A 71 1.41 2.37 -29.97
C THR A 71 1.18 0.89 -30.18
N HIS A 72 0.68 0.20 -29.15
CA HIS A 72 0.49 -1.24 -29.12
C HIS A 72 1.78 -2.03 -29.41
N THR A 73 2.91 -1.57 -28.84
CA THR A 73 4.25 -2.14 -29.06
C THR A 73 4.82 -2.76 -27.79
N ILE A 74 5.60 -3.82 -27.95
CA ILE A 74 6.44 -4.41 -26.91
C ILE A 74 7.88 -4.33 -27.36
N SER A 75 8.78 -3.90 -26.48
CA SER A 75 10.23 -3.88 -26.71
C SER A 75 11.00 -4.34 -25.48
N HIS A 76 12.24 -4.80 -25.71
CA HIS A 76 13.09 -5.40 -24.68
C HIS A 76 14.35 -4.59 -24.48
N HIS A 77 14.64 -4.24 -23.24
CA HIS A 77 15.71 -3.35 -22.84
C HIS A 77 16.37 -3.85 -21.55
N LYS A 78 17.35 -3.07 -21.08
CA LYS A 78 17.91 -3.17 -19.73
C LYS A 78 17.37 -2.05 -18.87
N PHE A 79 17.26 -2.28 -17.56
CA PHE A 79 16.67 -1.30 -16.65
C PHE A 79 17.45 0.04 -16.64
N TYR A 80 18.77 0.02 -16.84
CA TYR A 80 19.57 1.25 -16.92
C TYR A 80 19.20 2.15 -18.12
N GLU A 81 18.47 1.64 -19.10
CA GLU A 81 17.96 2.41 -20.26
C GLU A 81 16.66 3.16 -19.92
N LEU A 82 16.02 2.88 -18.78
CA LEU A 82 14.74 3.47 -18.35
C LEU A 82 14.66 4.99 -18.58
N PRO A 83 15.69 5.82 -18.24
CA PRO A 83 15.59 7.26 -18.41
C PRO A 83 15.35 7.74 -19.84
N ALA A 84 15.76 6.95 -20.84
CA ALA A 84 15.54 7.24 -22.26
C ALA A 84 14.23 6.65 -22.82
N LEU A 85 13.56 5.77 -22.05
CA LEU A 85 12.36 5.05 -22.47
C LEU A 85 11.07 5.65 -21.89
N LEU A 86 11.19 6.54 -20.91
CA LEU A 86 10.05 7.23 -20.36
C LEU A 86 9.44 8.20 -21.38
N PRO A 87 8.10 8.31 -21.45
CA PRO A 87 7.45 9.37 -22.21
C PRO A 87 7.97 10.76 -21.82
N GLU A 88 8.04 11.67 -22.77
CA GLU A 88 8.37 13.07 -22.50
C GLU A 88 7.37 13.65 -21.49
N GLY A 89 7.86 14.50 -20.59
CA GLY A 89 7.03 15.07 -19.51
C GLY A 89 6.73 14.09 -18.35
N SER A 90 7.33 12.89 -18.32
CA SER A 90 7.14 11.96 -17.20
C SER A 90 7.68 12.52 -15.89
N PHE A 91 6.94 12.21 -14.81
CA PHE A 91 7.44 12.27 -13.45
C PHE A 91 7.21 10.92 -12.76
N LEU A 92 8.04 10.58 -11.79
CA LEU A 92 7.93 9.32 -11.07
C LEU A 92 7.31 9.52 -9.68
N VAL A 93 6.52 8.56 -9.24
CA VAL A 93 6.11 8.43 -7.83
C VAL A 93 6.68 7.13 -7.28
N ARG A 94 7.46 7.20 -6.19
CA ARG A 94 8.11 6.03 -5.59
C ARG A 94 7.81 5.89 -4.11
N ASN A 95 7.80 4.65 -3.64
CA ASN A 95 7.56 4.31 -2.24
C ASN A 95 8.89 4.21 -1.47
N THR A 96 9.11 5.10 -0.50
CA THR A 96 10.35 5.20 0.29
C THR A 96 10.30 4.40 1.60
N THR A 97 9.32 3.50 1.73
CA THR A 97 9.26 2.62 2.91
C THR A 97 10.50 1.75 3.05
N ARG A 98 10.93 1.53 4.31
CA ARG A 98 12.07 0.69 4.67
C ARG A 98 11.60 -0.60 5.32
N VAL A 99 12.16 -1.73 4.88
CA VAL A 99 11.84 -3.04 5.44
C VAL A 99 12.54 -3.22 6.78
N LEU A 100 11.77 -3.64 7.77
CA LEU A 100 12.28 -4.03 9.08
C LEU A 100 12.84 -5.46 9.06
N PRO A 101 13.88 -5.79 9.81
CA PRO A 101 14.30 -7.18 10.05
C PRO A 101 13.30 -7.86 11.01
N ALA A 102 12.06 -7.97 10.55
CA ALA A 102 10.90 -8.31 11.37
C ALA A 102 10.69 -9.82 11.59
N ARG A 103 11.52 -10.68 10.97
CA ARG A 103 11.46 -12.14 11.11
C ARG A 103 12.39 -12.60 12.22
N ILE A 104 11.83 -13.05 13.34
CA ILE A 104 12.55 -13.46 14.55
C ILE A 104 12.38 -14.96 14.75
N ILE A 105 13.48 -15.65 15.03
CA ILE A 105 13.45 -17.05 15.49
C ILE A 105 13.57 -17.07 17.01
N ALA A 106 12.46 -17.31 17.69
CA ALA A 106 12.39 -17.39 19.15
C ALA A 106 12.30 -18.84 19.64
N ARG A 107 12.62 -19.07 20.92
CA ARG A 107 12.55 -20.37 21.56
C ARG A 107 11.44 -20.40 22.61
N LYS A 108 10.77 -21.52 22.69
CA LYS A 108 9.84 -21.85 23.78
C LYS A 108 10.62 -22.24 25.05
N PRO A 109 10.00 -22.15 26.22
CA PRO A 109 10.58 -22.72 27.46
C PRO A 109 10.93 -24.22 27.34
N SER A 110 10.22 -24.95 26.47
CA SER A 110 10.46 -26.36 26.18
C SER A 110 11.60 -26.61 25.16
N GLY A 111 12.26 -25.56 24.67
CA GLY A 111 13.37 -25.63 23.70
C GLY A 111 12.96 -25.61 22.23
N GLY A 112 11.68 -25.73 21.90
CA GLY A 112 11.19 -25.72 20.50
C GLY A 112 11.25 -24.32 19.89
N HIS A 113 11.59 -24.24 18.58
CA HIS A 113 11.62 -22.98 17.85
C HIS A 113 10.23 -22.51 17.43
N VAL A 114 10.05 -21.19 17.40
CA VAL A 114 8.88 -20.49 16.89
C VAL A 114 9.38 -19.33 16.02
N GLU A 115 8.84 -19.21 14.84
CA GLU A 115 9.05 -18.05 13.98
C GLU A 115 7.99 -16.98 14.30
N LEU A 116 8.45 -15.77 14.59
CA LEU A 116 7.61 -14.59 14.74
C LEU A 116 7.91 -13.64 13.59
N LEU A 117 6.88 -13.23 12.85
CA LEU A 117 6.95 -12.13 11.90
C LEU A 117 6.20 -10.94 12.48
N VAL A 118 6.92 -9.93 12.90
CA VAL A 118 6.38 -8.67 13.47
C VAL A 118 5.76 -7.85 12.35
N ILE A 119 4.49 -7.44 12.48
CA ILE A 119 3.74 -6.82 11.38
C ILE A 119 3.47 -5.34 11.66
N ALA A 120 2.75 -5.05 12.72
CA ALA A 120 2.32 -3.70 13.06
C ALA A 120 2.00 -3.59 14.56
N PRO A 121 2.12 -2.41 15.17
CA PRO A 121 1.61 -2.16 16.51
C PRO A 121 0.12 -2.48 16.60
N SER A 122 -0.31 -3.07 17.72
CA SER A 122 -1.71 -3.53 17.90
C SER A 122 -2.67 -2.42 18.26
N ASP A 123 -2.16 -1.30 18.79
CA ASP A 123 -2.90 -0.12 19.26
C ASP A 123 -2.99 1.01 18.24
N GLY A 124 -2.43 0.83 17.05
CA GLY A 124 -2.40 1.85 15.99
C GLY A 124 -1.26 2.86 16.09
N THR A 125 -0.41 2.77 17.10
CA THR A 125 0.81 3.60 17.22
C THR A 125 1.67 3.50 15.96
N ALA A 126 2.41 4.56 15.62
CA ALA A 126 3.34 4.51 14.50
C ALA A 126 4.43 3.46 14.73
N PRO A 127 4.78 2.63 13.72
CA PRO A 127 5.82 1.60 13.89
C PRO A 127 7.13 2.16 14.44
N ALA A 128 7.59 3.31 13.94
CA ALA A 128 8.82 3.94 14.42
C ALA A 128 8.75 4.33 15.91
N GLU A 129 7.60 4.86 16.36
CA GLU A 129 7.37 5.22 17.76
C GLU A 129 7.32 3.97 18.65
N ALA A 130 6.58 2.94 18.24
CA ALA A 130 6.51 1.68 18.98
C ALA A 130 7.88 0.97 19.07
N LEU A 131 8.69 1.07 18.01
CA LEU A 131 10.04 0.51 17.96
C LEU A 131 11.05 1.28 18.84
N ALA A 132 10.85 2.57 19.04
CA ALA A 132 11.68 3.39 19.92
C ALA A 132 11.50 3.01 21.41
N GLN A 133 10.40 2.36 21.76
CA GLN A 133 10.15 1.87 23.13
C GLN A 133 10.97 0.60 23.42
N SER A 134 11.22 0.37 24.70
CA SER A 134 11.78 -0.92 25.17
C SER A 134 10.72 -2.03 25.23
N LYS A 135 9.44 -1.66 25.19
CA LYS A 135 8.30 -2.57 25.28
C LYS A 135 7.09 -2.00 24.55
N SER A 136 6.48 -2.81 23.69
CA SER A 136 5.21 -2.50 23.03
C SER A 136 4.50 -3.75 22.54
N THR A 137 3.22 -3.60 22.11
CA THR A 137 2.38 -4.72 21.71
C THR A 137 2.14 -4.70 20.19
N TRP A 138 2.36 -5.86 19.58
CA TRP A 138 2.40 -6.01 18.13
C TRP A 138 1.46 -7.10 17.64
N LYS A 139 0.89 -6.92 16.46
CA LYS A 139 0.33 -7.99 15.64
C LYS A 139 1.48 -8.71 14.96
N CYS A 140 1.54 -10.03 15.15
CA CYS A 140 2.58 -10.90 14.58
C CYS A 140 1.94 -12.09 13.86
N MET A 141 2.56 -12.54 12.76
CA MET A 141 2.32 -13.92 12.31
C MET A 141 3.20 -14.86 13.12
N VAL A 142 2.64 -16.00 13.48
CA VAL A 142 3.33 -16.98 14.33
C VAL A 142 3.43 -18.32 13.61
N GLY A 143 4.65 -18.71 13.28
CA GLY A 143 4.98 -20.02 12.71
C GLY A 143 5.46 -20.97 13.81
N GLY A 144 4.71 -22.06 14.03
CA GLY A 144 5.10 -23.05 15.05
C GLY A 144 3.91 -23.82 15.58
N ARG A 145 4.18 -25.04 16.04
CA ARG A 145 3.09 -25.90 16.60
C ARG A 145 2.83 -25.54 18.06
N ARG A 146 1.57 -25.58 18.48
CA ARG A 146 1.14 -25.45 19.89
C ARG A 146 1.55 -24.11 20.55
N VAL A 147 1.53 -23.01 19.81
CA VAL A 147 1.64 -21.66 20.38
C VAL A 147 0.28 -21.30 20.98
N ARG A 148 0.25 -20.72 22.17
CA ARG A 148 -0.98 -20.35 22.89
C ARG A 148 -0.79 -19.08 23.72
N ALA A 149 -1.88 -18.42 24.06
CA ALA A 149 -1.87 -17.28 24.97
C ALA A 149 -1.21 -17.62 26.32
N GLY A 150 -0.53 -16.66 26.89
CA GLY A 150 0.27 -16.78 28.11
C GLY A 150 1.68 -17.35 27.91
N MET A 151 2.02 -17.87 26.71
CA MET A 151 3.37 -18.37 26.44
C MET A 151 4.34 -17.22 26.30
N VAL A 152 5.54 -17.38 26.87
CA VAL A 152 6.67 -16.46 26.69
C VAL A 152 7.71 -17.15 25.81
N LEU A 153 8.14 -16.48 24.77
CA LEU A 153 9.17 -16.90 23.84
C LEU A 153 10.39 -15.99 24.03
N GLU A 154 11.61 -16.53 23.90
CA GLU A 154 12.83 -15.79 24.06
C GLU A 154 13.68 -15.90 22.79
N ALA A 155 14.21 -14.76 22.35
CA ALA A 155 15.24 -14.69 21.33
C ALA A 155 16.46 -13.97 21.93
N THR A 156 17.64 -14.58 21.84
CA THR A 156 18.85 -14.05 22.45
C THR A 156 20.03 -14.08 21.49
N SER A 157 20.89 -13.09 21.59
CA SER A 157 22.19 -12.99 20.94
C SER A 157 23.26 -12.59 21.95
N ASN A 158 24.51 -12.44 21.51
CA ASN A 158 25.59 -11.92 22.35
C ASN A 158 25.42 -10.43 22.70
N GLU A 159 24.57 -9.70 21.95
CA GLU A 159 24.38 -8.25 22.04
C GLU A 159 23.07 -7.86 22.72
N GLY A 160 22.21 -8.83 23.04
CA GLY A 160 20.92 -8.57 23.69
C GLY A 160 19.92 -9.67 23.50
N GLY A 161 18.66 -9.37 23.82
CA GLY A 161 17.57 -10.31 23.75
C GLY A 161 16.21 -9.64 23.54
N LEU A 162 15.24 -10.46 23.19
CA LEU A 162 13.84 -10.09 23.05
C LEU A 162 12.96 -11.14 23.71
N SER A 163 12.12 -10.70 24.65
CA SER A 163 11.06 -11.52 25.22
C SER A 163 9.75 -11.22 24.46
N ALA A 164 9.07 -12.26 24.04
CA ALA A 164 7.80 -12.16 23.30
C ALA A 164 6.72 -12.92 24.05
N ARG A 165 5.83 -12.20 24.75
CA ARG A 165 4.68 -12.76 25.44
C ARG A 165 3.47 -12.80 24.51
N ILE A 166 2.97 -13.99 24.25
CA ILE A 166 1.76 -14.19 23.45
C ILE A 166 0.56 -13.79 24.32
N LEU A 167 -0.17 -12.75 23.92
CA LEU A 167 -1.38 -12.28 24.60
C LEU A 167 -2.61 -13.01 24.08
N GLU A 168 -2.72 -13.12 22.75
CA GLU A 168 -3.83 -13.74 22.05
C GLU A 168 -3.36 -14.44 20.78
N VAL A 169 -4.04 -15.48 20.34
CA VAL A 169 -3.79 -16.18 19.07
C VAL A 169 -5.11 -16.35 18.34
N ALA A 170 -5.17 -15.85 17.10
CA ALA A 170 -6.29 -16.02 16.18
C ALA A 170 -5.76 -16.59 14.86
N GLU A 171 -5.92 -17.87 14.61
CA GLU A 171 -5.37 -18.60 13.47
C GLU A 171 -3.84 -18.48 13.35
N MET A 172 -3.36 -17.76 12.32
CA MET A 172 -1.94 -17.52 12.11
C MET A 172 -1.45 -16.16 12.67
N LEU A 173 -2.38 -15.32 13.16
CA LEU A 173 -2.09 -14.03 13.75
C LEU A 173 -2.09 -14.13 15.27
N ALA A 174 -1.22 -13.42 15.93
CA ALA A 174 -1.19 -13.29 17.37
C ALA A 174 -0.99 -11.82 17.76
N THR A 175 -1.55 -11.45 18.91
CA THR A 175 -1.17 -10.22 19.61
C THR A 175 -0.06 -10.58 20.57
N VAL A 176 1.11 -9.94 20.42
CA VAL A 176 2.34 -10.27 21.13
C VAL A 176 2.92 -9.02 21.78
N GLU A 177 3.16 -9.08 23.07
CA GLU A 177 3.90 -8.09 23.81
C GLU A 177 5.40 -8.38 23.64
N LEU A 178 6.11 -7.47 22.97
CA LEU A 178 7.56 -7.53 22.79
C LEU A 178 8.24 -6.69 23.87
N SER A 179 9.31 -7.21 24.47
CA SER A 179 10.12 -6.53 25.48
C SER A 179 11.59 -6.73 25.20
N ALA A 180 12.35 -5.63 25.08
CA ALA A 180 13.79 -5.64 24.88
C ALA A 180 14.54 -6.07 26.13
N GLN A 181 15.68 -6.72 25.96
CA GLN A 181 16.59 -7.13 27.00
C GLN A 181 18.03 -6.72 26.63
N PRO A 182 18.69 -5.82 27.40
CA PRO A 182 18.16 -5.15 28.59
C PRO A 182 17.05 -4.16 28.28
N GLN A 183 16.24 -3.81 29.28
CA GLN A 183 15.14 -2.83 29.14
C GLN A 183 15.59 -1.39 28.85
N THR A 184 16.91 -1.14 28.91
CA THR A 184 17.51 0.13 28.51
C THR A 184 17.68 0.29 27.01
N SER A 185 17.54 -0.80 26.23
CA SER A 185 17.58 -0.79 24.78
C SER A 185 16.16 -0.67 24.19
N SER A 186 16.09 -0.19 22.94
CA SER A 186 14.85 -0.11 22.19
C SER A 186 14.53 -1.44 21.49
N LEU A 187 13.25 -1.64 21.11
CA LEU A 187 12.87 -2.77 20.28
C LEU A 187 13.54 -2.71 18.90
N ALA A 188 13.75 -1.49 18.36
CA ALA A 188 14.47 -1.32 17.10
C ALA A 188 15.87 -1.93 17.15
N GLU A 189 16.65 -1.62 18.21
CA GLU A 189 18.00 -2.17 18.39
C GLU A 189 17.96 -3.70 18.48
N GLN A 190 17.02 -4.26 19.24
CA GLN A 190 16.92 -5.72 19.38
C GLN A 190 16.51 -6.40 18.06
N LEU A 191 15.60 -5.78 17.28
CA LEU A 191 15.24 -6.30 15.95
C LEU A 191 16.42 -6.25 14.98
N LEU A 192 17.26 -5.22 15.04
CA LEU A 192 18.48 -5.16 14.22
C LEU A 192 19.47 -6.30 14.52
N HIS A 193 19.58 -6.71 15.77
CA HIS A 193 20.52 -7.78 16.18
C HIS A 193 19.95 -9.19 15.97
N LEU A 194 18.65 -9.39 16.27
CA LEU A 194 18.02 -10.70 16.32
C LEU A 194 17.20 -11.04 15.07
N GLY A 195 16.69 -10.02 14.38
CA GLY A 195 15.77 -10.18 13.27
C GLY A 195 16.47 -10.46 11.95
N ASN A 196 15.76 -11.14 11.09
CA ASN A 196 16.11 -11.35 9.68
C ASN A 196 15.12 -10.63 8.78
N ILE A 197 15.55 -10.32 7.56
CA ILE A 197 14.66 -9.79 6.53
C ILE A 197 13.59 -10.85 6.17
N PRO A 198 12.30 -10.49 6.21
CA PRO A 198 11.23 -11.40 5.85
C PRO A 198 11.13 -11.53 4.33
N LEU A 199 11.85 -12.50 3.76
CA LEU A 199 11.75 -12.79 2.33
C LEU A 199 10.37 -13.39 1.98
N PRO A 200 9.82 -13.09 0.80
CA PRO A 200 8.56 -13.67 0.34
C PRO A 200 8.59 -15.21 0.28
N PRO A 201 7.45 -15.90 0.44
CA PRO A 201 7.40 -17.36 0.58
C PRO A 201 7.82 -18.15 -0.67
N TYR A 202 7.87 -17.51 -1.83
CA TYR A 202 8.37 -18.13 -3.07
C TYR A 202 9.90 -18.09 -3.20
N ILE A 203 10.60 -17.36 -2.34
CA ILE A 203 12.05 -17.43 -2.17
C ILE A 203 12.33 -18.54 -1.17
N ARG A 204 12.79 -19.69 -1.69
CA ARG A 204 12.88 -20.94 -0.92
C ARG A 204 14.24 -21.17 -0.26
N ARG A 205 15.00 -20.11 -0.03
CA ARG A 205 16.28 -20.13 0.68
C ARG A 205 16.19 -19.35 1.98
N GLU A 206 17.10 -19.64 2.91
CA GLU A 206 17.24 -18.80 4.10
C GLU A 206 17.78 -17.41 3.75
N PRO A 207 17.38 -16.38 4.50
CA PRO A 207 17.95 -15.05 4.37
C PRO A 207 19.45 -15.05 4.64
N THR A 208 20.18 -14.28 3.85
CA THR A 208 21.62 -14.04 4.06
C THR A 208 21.84 -12.63 4.61
N ALA A 209 23.07 -12.34 5.07
CA ALA A 209 23.40 -10.99 5.53
C ALA A 209 23.24 -9.93 4.42
N GLU A 210 23.48 -10.30 3.17
CA GLU A 210 23.30 -9.43 2.01
C GLU A 210 21.85 -9.04 1.77
N ASP A 211 20.86 -9.86 2.17
CA ASP A 211 19.46 -9.54 1.98
C ASP A 211 19.03 -8.31 2.76
N ARG A 212 19.72 -7.95 3.85
CA ARG A 212 19.46 -6.71 4.59
C ARG A 212 19.63 -5.47 3.72
N GLU A 213 20.56 -5.50 2.79
CA GLU A 213 20.81 -4.43 1.82
C GLU A 213 20.11 -4.70 0.48
N ARG A 214 20.14 -5.96 0.02
CA ARG A 214 19.63 -6.32 -1.32
C ARG A 214 18.12 -6.34 -1.41
N TYR A 215 17.40 -6.59 -0.31
CA TYR A 215 15.93 -6.52 -0.23
C TYR A 215 15.45 -5.16 0.29
N GLN A 216 16.19 -4.09 -0.06
CA GLN A 216 15.86 -2.68 0.20
C GLN A 216 16.06 -1.88 -1.08
N THR A 217 15.23 -0.84 -1.29
CA THR A 217 15.52 0.17 -2.31
C THR A 217 16.65 1.06 -1.84
N ILE A 218 17.45 1.62 -2.77
CA ILE A 218 18.54 2.54 -2.43
C ILE A 218 18.03 3.85 -1.82
N TYR A 219 16.74 4.16 -1.99
CA TYR A 219 16.07 5.34 -1.49
C TYR A 219 15.12 5.07 -0.31
N ALA A 220 15.23 3.92 0.33
CA ALA A 220 14.41 3.58 1.50
C ALA A 220 14.74 4.47 2.71
N GLN A 221 13.72 5.09 3.31
CA GLN A 221 13.88 6.07 4.40
C GLN A 221 13.05 5.71 5.64
N ILE A 222 11.75 5.51 5.47
CA ILE A 222 10.79 5.41 6.58
C ILE A 222 10.55 3.95 6.97
N GLU A 223 10.97 3.58 8.17
CA GLU A 223 10.83 2.22 8.70
C GLU A 223 9.37 1.87 9.02
N GLY A 224 8.99 0.60 8.80
CA GLY A 224 7.65 0.11 9.13
C GLY A 224 7.11 -0.97 8.19
N SER A 225 7.84 -1.32 7.15
CA SER A 225 7.40 -2.31 6.15
C SER A 225 7.89 -3.72 6.47
N VAL A 226 7.05 -4.71 6.17
CA VAL A 226 7.40 -6.14 6.23
C VAL A 226 7.97 -6.61 4.89
N ALA A 227 7.61 -5.96 3.80
CA ALA A 227 8.11 -6.31 2.47
C ALA A 227 8.62 -5.08 1.71
N ALA A 228 9.60 -5.29 0.84
CA ALA A 228 10.15 -4.21 0.00
C ALA A 228 9.18 -3.83 -1.13
N PRO A 229 9.15 -2.56 -1.57
CA PRO A 229 8.55 -2.15 -2.83
C PRO A 229 9.45 -2.62 -3.99
N THR A 230 9.26 -3.88 -4.41
CA THR A 230 10.25 -4.67 -5.16
C THR A 230 10.59 -4.11 -6.55
N ALA A 231 9.67 -3.37 -7.19
CA ALA A 231 9.98 -2.67 -8.45
C ALA A 231 11.08 -1.60 -8.26
N GLY A 232 11.21 -1.06 -7.05
CA GLY A 232 12.27 -0.10 -6.71
C GLY A 232 13.65 -0.73 -6.53
N LEU A 233 13.74 -2.06 -6.42
CA LEU A 233 15.02 -2.76 -6.24
C LEU A 233 15.95 -2.66 -7.45
N HIS A 234 15.41 -2.33 -8.62
CA HIS A 234 16.17 -2.17 -9.87
C HIS A 234 16.93 -0.85 -9.94
N PHE A 235 16.51 0.16 -9.16
CA PHE A 235 17.14 1.48 -9.21
C PHE A 235 18.54 1.45 -8.62
N THR A 236 19.41 2.24 -9.26
CA THR A 236 20.79 2.54 -8.84
C THR A 236 20.99 4.04 -8.86
N GLU A 237 22.04 4.55 -8.21
CA GLU A 237 22.43 5.97 -8.29
C GLU A 237 22.59 6.41 -9.75
N ARG A 238 23.20 5.56 -10.59
CA ARG A 238 23.36 5.81 -12.03
C ARG A 238 22.03 6.12 -12.73
N VAL A 239 20.99 5.34 -12.44
CA VAL A 239 19.65 5.52 -13.01
C VAL A 239 18.99 6.79 -12.48
N LEU A 240 19.10 7.05 -11.16
CA LEU A 240 18.55 8.26 -10.54
C LEU A 240 19.22 9.52 -11.08
N ASP A 241 20.55 9.53 -11.23
CA ASP A 241 21.30 10.63 -11.82
C ASP A 241 20.90 10.88 -13.29
N ALA A 242 20.68 9.82 -14.05
CA ALA A 242 20.26 9.95 -15.45
C ALA A 242 18.82 10.50 -15.55
N LEU A 243 17.89 10.07 -14.67
CA LEU A 243 16.55 10.63 -14.58
C LEU A 243 16.57 12.12 -14.24
N SER A 244 17.39 12.51 -13.25
CA SER A 244 17.56 13.91 -12.85
C SER A 244 18.11 14.76 -14.00
N ARG A 245 19.12 14.27 -14.72
CA ARG A 245 19.68 14.98 -15.90
C ARG A 245 18.67 15.14 -17.03
N ASN A 246 17.74 14.21 -17.18
CA ASN A 246 16.64 14.28 -18.14
C ASN A 246 15.45 15.14 -17.63
N GLY A 247 15.58 15.79 -16.47
CA GLY A 247 14.52 16.62 -15.88
C GLY A 247 13.31 15.83 -15.37
N VAL A 248 13.46 14.53 -15.13
CA VAL A 248 12.39 13.70 -14.55
C VAL A 248 12.29 13.99 -13.06
N GLU A 249 11.18 14.57 -12.66
CA GLU A 249 10.87 14.83 -11.25
C GLU A 249 10.43 13.56 -10.54
N ILE A 250 10.79 13.41 -9.26
CA ILE A 250 10.45 12.24 -8.45
C ILE A 250 9.72 12.69 -7.19
N LEU A 251 8.51 12.17 -6.96
CA LEU A 251 7.72 12.37 -5.75
C LEU A 251 7.84 11.14 -4.85
N ASP A 252 8.06 11.38 -3.58
CA ASP A 252 8.15 10.34 -2.55
C ASP A 252 6.82 10.17 -1.83
N VAL A 253 6.39 8.91 -1.70
CA VAL A 253 5.26 8.49 -0.88
C VAL A 253 5.68 7.34 0.02
N VAL A 254 4.92 7.07 1.07
CA VAL A 254 5.15 5.91 1.94
C VAL A 254 3.89 5.06 1.99
N LEU A 255 4.04 3.78 1.71
CA LEU A 255 3.07 2.74 2.02
C LEU A 255 3.83 1.59 2.69
N HIS A 256 3.48 1.28 3.92
CA HIS A 256 4.05 0.15 4.64
C HIS A 256 3.40 -1.15 4.18
N VAL A 257 4.17 -1.95 3.46
CA VAL A 257 3.70 -3.19 2.82
C VAL A 257 3.55 -4.29 3.87
N GLY A 258 2.35 -4.82 3.99
CA GLY A 258 2.05 -5.95 4.86
C GLY A 258 2.34 -7.31 4.22
N PRO A 259 2.39 -8.40 5.02
CA PRO A 259 2.67 -9.77 4.53
C PRO A 259 1.54 -10.33 3.66
N GLY A 260 0.37 -9.70 3.67
CA GLY A 260 -0.79 -10.11 2.87
C GLY A 260 -0.62 -9.96 1.37
N THR A 261 0.24 -9.04 0.94
CA THR A 261 0.46 -8.70 -0.48
C THR A 261 0.94 -9.89 -1.34
N PHE A 262 1.59 -10.90 -0.73
CA PHE A 262 2.10 -12.09 -1.42
C PHE A 262 1.18 -13.31 -1.32
N ARG A 263 -0.03 -13.17 -0.76
CA ARG A 263 -0.96 -14.29 -0.66
C ARG A 263 -1.72 -14.48 -1.98
N PRO A 264 -1.83 -15.72 -2.48
CA PRO A 264 -2.66 -15.99 -3.64
C PRO A 264 -4.15 -15.82 -3.31
N LEU A 265 -4.93 -15.51 -4.32
CA LEU A 265 -6.39 -15.50 -4.23
C LEU A 265 -6.88 -16.91 -3.94
N ARG A 266 -7.83 -17.04 -3.00
CA ARG A 266 -8.41 -18.32 -2.61
C ARG A 266 -9.83 -18.53 -3.12
N SER A 267 -10.55 -17.44 -3.42
CA SER A 267 -11.91 -17.49 -3.91
C SER A 267 -11.96 -17.49 -5.44
N GLU A 268 -12.93 -18.19 -6.02
CA GLU A 268 -13.18 -18.17 -7.46
C GLU A 268 -13.57 -16.75 -7.92
N ASN A 269 -14.40 -16.05 -7.17
CA ASN A 269 -14.65 -14.65 -7.39
C ASN A 269 -13.62 -13.80 -6.63
N ALA A 270 -12.73 -13.14 -7.36
CA ALA A 270 -11.69 -12.29 -6.80
C ALA A 270 -12.27 -11.17 -5.92
N ALA A 271 -13.46 -10.65 -6.23
CA ALA A 271 -14.13 -9.61 -5.45
C ALA A 271 -14.40 -9.99 -4.00
N GLN A 272 -14.48 -11.29 -3.69
CA GLN A 272 -14.66 -11.79 -2.33
C GLN A 272 -13.37 -11.82 -1.49
N HIS A 273 -12.23 -11.52 -2.11
CA HIS A 273 -10.96 -11.45 -1.38
C HIS A 273 -10.94 -10.21 -0.48
N THR A 274 -10.60 -10.41 0.80
CA THR A 274 -10.45 -9.30 1.75
C THR A 274 -9.04 -8.74 1.70
N MET A 275 -8.92 -7.47 1.29
CA MET A 275 -7.66 -6.74 1.31
C MET A 275 -7.27 -6.37 2.74
N HIS A 276 -6.00 -6.55 3.07
CA HIS A 276 -5.45 -6.01 4.32
C HIS A 276 -5.27 -4.50 4.20
N ALA A 277 -5.59 -3.78 5.28
CA ALA A 277 -5.30 -2.37 5.38
C ALA A 277 -3.77 -2.15 5.47
N GLU A 278 -3.25 -1.27 4.64
CA GLU A 278 -1.85 -0.84 4.64
C GLU A 278 -1.78 0.65 4.97
N ARG A 279 -0.88 1.01 5.88
CA ARG A 279 -0.69 2.40 6.32
C ARG A 279 0.03 3.18 5.22
N ILE A 280 -0.50 4.37 4.93
CA ILE A 280 0.13 5.34 4.03
C ILE A 280 0.48 6.62 4.79
N LEU A 281 1.60 7.22 4.40
CA LEU A 281 2.01 8.54 4.84
C LEU A 281 2.44 9.33 3.60
N VAL A 282 1.82 10.47 3.38
CA VAL A 282 2.15 11.34 2.25
C VAL A 282 2.22 12.78 2.74
N GLU A 283 3.36 13.42 2.53
CA GLU A 283 3.52 14.81 2.89
C GLU A 283 2.56 15.71 2.10
N ARG A 284 2.00 16.72 2.77
CA ARG A 284 1.15 17.72 2.13
C ARG A 284 1.83 18.35 0.91
N SER A 285 3.14 18.64 1.02
CA SER A 285 3.96 19.17 -0.07
C SER A 285 3.99 18.26 -1.30
N ALA A 286 4.08 16.94 -1.09
CA ALA A 286 4.05 15.95 -2.17
C ALA A 286 2.66 15.87 -2.83
N ILE A 287 1.57 15.97 -2.04
CA ILE A 287 0.19 16.02 -2.58
C ILE A 287 -0.01 17.30 -3.39
N ALA A 288 0.45 18.45 -2.90
CA ALA A 288 0.36 19.72 -3.60
C ALA A 288 1.13 19.68 -4.92
N ARG A 289 2.35 19.12 -4.89
CA ARG A 289 3.14 18.98 -6.11
C ARG A 289 2.51 18.00 -7.11
N LEU A 290 1.97 16.88 -6.63
CA LEU A 290 1.22 15.93 -7.47
C LEU A 290 0.04 16.63 -8.15
N ARG A 291 -0.72 17.44 -7.40
CA ARG A 291 -1.86 18.21 -7.92
C ARG A 291 -1.44 19.19 -9.04
N GLU A 292 -0.31 19.88 -8.87
CA GLU A 292 0.23 20.76 -9.90
C GLU A 292 0.60 19.97 -11.16
N LEU A 293 1.34 18.86 -11.00
CA LEU A 293 1.80 18.03 -12.11
C LEU A 293 0.66 17.38 -12.90
N VAL A 294 -0.39 16.92 -12.23
CA VAL A 294 -1.52 16.30 -12.95
C VAL A 294 -2.39 17.33 -13.68
N ALA A 295 -2.37 18.60 -13.26
CA ALA A 295 -3.04 19.70 -13.96
C ALA A 295 -2.33 20.06 -15.30
N GLU A 296 -1.04 19.77 -15.42
CA GLU A 296 -0.29 19.91 -16.65
C GLU A 296 -0.59 18.74 -17.59
N ARG A 297 -1.46 18.94 -18.60
CA ARG A 297 -1.99 17.87 -19.47
C ARG A 297 -0.94 17.02 -20.19
N GLU A 298 0.29 17.53 -20.31
CA GLU A 298 1.41 16.87 -20.99
C GLU A 298 2.25 16.01 -20.06
N ARG A 299 2.02 16.09 -18.75
CA ARG A 299 2.76 15.30 -17.74
C ARG A 299 2.23 13.89 -17.61
N PHE A 300 3.14 12.91 -17.48
CA PHE A 300 2.81 11.49 -17.27
C PHE A 300 3.17 11.05 -15.86
N CYS A 301 2.18 10.62 -15.11
CA CYS A 301 2.37 10.02 -13.78
C CYS A 301 2.80 8.55 -13.92
N ILE A 302 4.07 8.26 -13.68
CA ILE A 302 4.63 6.90 -13.73
C ILE A 302 4.92 6.41 -12.31
N CYS A 303 4.16 5.44 -11.83
CA CYS A 303 4.35 4.87 -10.51
C CYS A 303 5.39 3.76 -10.48
N VAL A 304 6.31 3.82 -9.52
CA VAL A 304 7.30 2.76 -9.26
C VAL A 304 6.70 1.76 -8.26
N GLY A 305 6.23 0.63 -8.79
CA GLY A 305 5.59 -0.45 -8.04
C GLY A 305 4.09 -0.26 -7.82
N THR A 306 3.42 -1.38 -7.63
CA THR A 306 1.98 -1.44 -7.35
C THR A 306 1.59 -0.74 -6.03
N THR A 307 2.54 -0.64 -5.09
CA THR A 307 2.34 0.12 -3.84
C THR A 307 2.22 1.61 -4.07
N SER A 308 3.06 2.19 -4.93
CA SER A 308 2.95 3.60 -5.34
C SER A 308 1.64 3.85 -6.10
N VAL A 309 1.25 2.93 -7.00
CA VAL A 309 -0.04 2.97 -7.69
C VAL A 309 -1.19 3.04 -6.69
N ARG A 310 -1.23 2.12 -5.73
CA ARG A 310 -2.30 2.08 -4.73
C ARG A 310 -2.32 3.33 -3.86
N THR A 311 -1.16 3.87 -3.51
CA THR A 311 -1.08 5.12 -2.73
C THR A 311 -1.66 6.28 -3.52
N VAL A 312 -1.19 6.51 -4.74
CA VAL A 312 -1.61 7.64 -5.58
C VAL A 312 -3.12 7.57 -5.90
N GLU A 313 -3.61 6.40 -6.29
CA GLU A 313 -5.04 6.20 -6.53
C GLU A 313 -5.88 6.36 -5.24
N SER A 314 -5.34 5.98 -4.08
CA SER A 314 -6.02 6.24 -2.79
C SER A 314 -6.14 7.72 -2.47
N LEU A 315 -5.15 8.55 -2.83
CA LEU A 315 -5.24 10.02 -2.66
C LEU A 315 -6.45 10.58 -3.40
N TYR A 316 -6.69 10.14 -4.64
CA TYR A 316 -7.87 10.52 -5.39
C TYR A 316 -9.17 10.16 -4.64
N TRP A 317 -9.29 8.92 -4.15
CA TRP A 317 -10.52 8.47 -3.50
C TRP A 317 -10.77 9.14 -2.14
N PHE A 318 -9.72 9.43 -1.39
CA PHE A 318 -9.84 10.25 -0.17
C PHE A 318 -10.39 11.64 -0.50
N GLY A 319 -9.84 12.28 -1.52
CA GLY A 319 -10.28 13.59 -1.97
C GLY A 319 -11.71 13.56 -2.54
N ALA A 320 -12.01 12.60 -3.41
CA ALA A 320 -13.34 12.44 -3.99
C ALA A 320 -14.42 12.27 -2.90
N ARG A 321 -14.11 11.51 -1.84
CA ARG A 321 -15.00 11.38 -0.69
C ARG A 321 -15.20 12.72 0.03
N LEU A 322 -14.15 13.51 0.21
CA LEU A 322 -14.22 14.83 0.83
C LEU A 322 -15.03 15.83 -0.01
N VAL A 323 -15.01 15.72 -1.34
CA VAL A 323 -15.89 16.52 -2.22
C VAL A 323 -17.35 16.17 -1.98
N VAL A 324 -17.67 14.90 -1.75
CA VAL A 324 -19.04 14.42 -1.51
C VAL A 324 -19.50 14.73 -0.10
N ASP A 325 -18.65 14.46 0.88
CA ASP A 325 -18.92 14.70 2.31
C ASP A 325 -17.66 15.21 3.02
N PRO A 326 -17.52 16.54 3.18
CA PRO A 326 -16.37 17.14 3.86
C PRO A 326 -16.24 16.79 5.34
N SER A 327 -17.25 16.17 5.95
CA SER A 327 -17.26 15.81 7.37
C SER A 327 -16.54 14.50 7.65
N VAL A 328 -16.35 13.63 6.63
CA VAL A 328 -15.72 12.32 6.79
C VAL A 328 -14.20 12.45 6.65
N PRO A 329 -13.40 12.21 7.71
CA PRO A 329 -11.96 12.39 7.65
C PRO A 329 -11.30 11.30 6.76
N PRO A 330 -10.19 11.64 6.06
CA PRO A 330 -9.52 10.73 5.13
C PRO A 330 -8.55 9.77 5.85
N HIS A 331 -8.99 9.10 6.93
CA HIS A 331 -8.12 8.22 7.73
C HIS A 331 -8.12 6.77 7.26
N HIS A 332 -9.16 6.36 6.54
CA HIS A 332 -9.28 4.99 6.04
C HIS A 332 -10.01 4.97 4.72
N LEU A 333 -9.52 4.16 3.77
CA LEU A 333 -10.16 3.86 2.50
C LEU A 333 -10.49 2.37 2.45
N GLY A 334 -11.78 2.04 2.40
CA GLY A 334 -12.28 0.67 2.26
C GLY A 334 -12.08 0.13 0.84
N GLN A 335 -12.00 -1.18 0.71
CA GLN A 335 -11.78 -1.81 -0.61
C GLN A 335 -12.94 -1.62 -1.59
N GLU A 336 -14.14 -1.34 -1.09
CA GLU A 336 -15.37 -1.19 -1.88
C GLU A 336 -15.64 0.24 -2.31
N GLU A 337 -15.02 1.23 -1.65
CA GLU A 337 -15.30 2.64 -1.89
C GLU A 337 -15.13 3.07 -3.37
N PRO A 338 -14.14 2.59 -4.12
CA PRO A 338 -14.00 2.93 -5.53
C PRO A 338 -15.15 2.44 -6.45
N TYR A 339 -16.00 1.57 -5.91
CA TYR A 339 -17.11 0.93 -6.63
C TYR A 339 -18.49 1.41 -6.15
N VAL A 340 -18.53 2.41 -5.27
CA VAL A 340 -19.77 3.00 -4.76
C VAL A 340 -20.38 3.92 -5.83
N PRO A 341 -21.62 3.68 -6.28
CA PRO A 341 -22.25 4.46 -7.35
C PRO A 341 -22.24 5.97 -7.09
N THR A 342 -22.49 6.42 -5.86
CA THR A 342 -22.50 7.84 -5.49
C THR A 342 -21.15 8.55 -5.69
N LEU A 343 -20.04 7.82 -5.67
CA LEU A 343 -18.70 8.36 -5.96
C LEU A 343 -18.37 8.25 -7.46
N LEU A 344 -18.80 7.17 -8.12
CA LEU A 344 -18.52 6.92 -9.54
C LEU A 344 -19.30 7.84 -10.48
N GLU A 345 -20.57 8.11 -10.15
CA GLU A 345 -21.49 8.88 -11.01
C GLU A 345 -21.22 10.40 -10.99
N ARG A 346 -20.50 10.90 -9.98
CA ARG A 346 -20.24 12.34 -9.87
C ARG A 346 -19.12 12.86 -10.76
N ASP A 347 -18.38 11.97 -11.44
CA ASP A 347 -17.25 12.32 -12.33
C ASP A 347 -16.34 13.43 -11.77
N ILE A 348 -15.93 13.26 -10.50
CA ILE A 348 -15.07 14.22 -9.79
C ILE A 348 -13.72 14.27 -10.49
N SER A 349 -13.24 15.48 -10.82
CA SER A 349 -11.94 15.66 -11.45
C SER A 349 -10.81 15.29 -10.47
N THR A 350 -9.66 14.91 -11.01
CA THR A 350 -8.48 14.62 -10.20
C THR A 350 -8.02 15.86 -9.42
N GLU A 351 -8.12 17.01 -10.06
CA GLU A 351 -7.79 18.30 -9.47
C GLU A 351 -8.71 18.63 -8.28
N ASP A 352 -10.04 18.52 -8.46
CA ASP A 352 -10.99 18.81 -7.37
C ASP A 352 -10.81 17.85 -6.18
N ALA A 353 -10.53 16.57 -6.46
CA ALA A 353 -10.27 15.59 -5.43
C ALA A 353 -9.00 15.94 -4.63
N LEU A 354 -7.89 16.25 -5.30
CA LEU A 354 -6.64 16.59 -4.63
C LEU A 354 -6.74 17.95 -3.92
N ASP A 355 -7.46 18.94 -4.47
CA ASP A 355 -7.72 20.22 -3.82
C ASP A 355 -8.53 20.02 -2.53
N ALA A 356 -9.59 19.20 -2.54
CA ALA A 356 -10.37 18.90 -1.35
C ALA A 356 -9.54 18.23 -0.23
N LEU A 357 -8.58 17.35 -0.64
CA LEU A 357 -7.68 16.71 0.30
C LEU A 357 -6.67 17.70 0.90
N LEU A 358 -6.13 18.61 0.09
CA LEU A 358 -5.25 19.69 0.55
C LEU A 358 -5.97 20.65 1.50
N ASP A 359 -7.19 21.04 1.17
CA ASP A 359 -8.04 21.89 2.02
C ASP A 359 -8.34 21.23 3.37
N TRP A 360 -8.53 19.90 3.38
CA TRP A 360 -8.71 19.17 4.64
C TRP A 360 -7.43 19.18 5.49
N LEU A 361 -6.26 18.95 4.89
CA LEU A 361 -4.97 19.01 5.57
C LEU A 361 -4.71 20.40 6.16
N ASP A 362 -5.00 21.45 5.39
CA ASP A 362 -4.82 22.83 5.84
C ASP A 362 -5.74 23.19 7.02
N ARG A 363 -7.01 22.77 6.96
CA ARG A 363 -7.96 22.99 8.06
C ARG A 363 -7.60 22.20 9.31
N SER A 364 -7.03 21.01 9.17
CA SER A 364 -6.59 20.19 10.30
C SER A 364 -5.22 20.60 10.85
N GLY A 365 -4.46 21.46 10.14
CA GLY A 365 -3.09 21.82 10.46
C GLY A 365 -2.08 20.67 10.28
N ALA A 366 -2.44 19.62 9.52
CA ALA A 366 -1.62 18.45 9.30
C ALA A 366 -0.64 18.67 8.14
N SER A 367 0.65 18.46 8.35
CA SER A 367 1.68 18.50 7.33
C SER A 367 1.85 17.17 6.58
N VAL A 368 1.29 16.09 7.12
CA VAL A 368 1.35 14.72 6.57
C VAL A 368 -0.06 14.12 6.60
N LEU A 369 -0.48 13.55 5.49
CA LEU A 369 -1.64 12.67 5.46
C LEU A 369 -1.24 11.31 6.04
N GLU A 370 -1.77 10.97 7.20
CA GLU A 370 -1.67 9.64 7.79
C GLU A 370 -3.00 8.91 7.64
N ALA A 371 -3.00 7.84 6.88
CA ALA A 371 -4.20 7.10 6.58
C ALA A 371 -3.90 5.60 6.38
N SER A 372 -4.94 4.81 6.18
CA SER A 372 -4.82 3.42 5.77
C SER A 372 -5.65 3.16 4.52
N THR A 373 -5.14 2.29 3.64
CA THR A 373 -5.82 1.93 2.41
C THR A 373 -6.01 0.42 2.30
N GLN A 374 -7.23 0.03 1.94
CA GLN A 374 -7.57 -1.31 1.45
C GLN A 374 -7.91 -1.29 -0.05
N LEU A 375 -7.53 -0.22 -0.77
CA LEU A 375 -7.84 -0.06 -2.18
C LEU A 375 -7.59 -1.36 -2.95
N TYR A 376 -8.65 -1.90 -3.53
CA TYR A 376 -8.62 -3.12 -4.32
C TYR A 376 -8.89 -2.80 -5.79
N ILE A 377 -7.85 -2.82 -6.60
CA ILE A 377 -7.93 -2.52 -8.03
C ILE A 377 -8.22 -3.81 -8.79
N LEU A 378 -9.42 -3.93 -9.33
CA LEU A 378 -9.92 -5.06 -10.10
C LEU A 378 -10.05 -4.70 -11.58
N PRO A 379 -10.01 -5.65 -12.50
CA PRO A 379 -10.35 -5.43 -13.90
C PRO A 379 -11.70 -4.71 -14.04
N GLY A 380 -11.70 -3.61 -14.82
CA GLY A 380 -12.83 -2.67 -14.90
C GLY A 380 -12.65 -1.41 -14.03
N TYR A 381 -11.65 -1.37 -13.13
CA TYR A 381 -11.29 -0.16 -12.42
C TYR A 381 -10.77 0.92 -13.39
N ARG A 382 -11.27 2.15 -13.23
CA ARG A 382 -10.79 3.31 -13.99
C ARG A 382 -9.72 4.03 -13.18
N TYR A 383 -8.48 3.99 -13.67
CA TYR A 383 -7.37 4.74 -13.09
C TYR A 383 -7.63 6.25 -13.20
N ARG A 384 -7.31 6.99 -12.16
CA ARG A 384 -7.60 8.42 -12.04
C ARG A 384 -6.37 9.30 -12.22
N ILE A 385 -5.23 8.84 -11.73
CA ILE A 385 -3.98 9.61 -11.73
C ILE A 385 -2.88 8.92 -12.53
N VAL A 386 -2.79 7.58 -12.44
CA VAL A 386 -1.67 6.80 -12.97
C VAL A 386 -1.76 6.64 -14.48
N ASP A 387 -0.74 7.11 -15.21
CA ASP A 387 -0.58 6.98 -16.66
C ASP A 387 0.35 5.83 -17.06
N GLY A 388 1.24 5.41 -16.15
CA GLY A 388 2.17 4.31 -16.36
C GLY A 388 2.67 3.72 -15.06
N MET A 389 3.19 2.51 -15.14
CA MET A 389 3.80 1.85 -13.99
C MET A 389 5.04 1.06 -14.35
N ILE A 390 6.03 1.12 -13.46
CA ILE A 390 7.20 0.24 -13.45
C ILE A 390 6.90 -0.85 -12.43
N THR A 391 6.85 -2.12 -12.85
CA THR A 391 6.50 -3.21 -11.93
C THR A 391 7.23 -4.50 -12.26
N ASN A 392 7.33 -5.42 -11.28
CA ASN A 392 7.79 -6.79 -11.53
C ASN A 392 6.68 -7.60 -12.21
N PHE A 393 7.04 -8.79 -12.72
CA PHE A 393 6.06 -9.78 -13.13
C PHE A 393 5.52 -10.53 -11.90
N HIS A 394 4.20 -10.60 -11.77
CA HIS A 394 3.50 -11.08 -10.58
C HIS A 394 3.05 -12.55 -10.71
N GLN A 395 2.77 -13.19 -9.56
CA GLN A 395 2.24 -14.55 -9.53
C GLN A 395 0.89 -14.67 -10.24
N PRO A 396 0.59 -15.83 -10.86
CA PRO A 396 -0.76 -16.14 -11.30
C PRO A 396 -1.74 -16.10 -10.12
N GLN A 397 -2.98 -15.74 -10.39
CA GLN A 397 -4.06 -15.64 -9.40
C GLN A 397 -3.67 -14.79 -8.18
N SER A 398 -3.09 -13.61 -8.41
CA SER A 398 -2.72 -12.66 -7.36
C SER A 398 -3.43 -11.32 -7.54
N THR A 399 -3.64 -10.61 -6.43
CA THR A 399 -4.21 -9.24 -6.44
C THR A 399 -3.36 -8.28 -7.27
N LEU A 400 -2.05 -8.51 -7.34
CA LEU A 400 -1.12 -7.69 -8.11
C LEU A 400 -1.26 -7.94 -9.62
N LEU A 401 -1.51 -9.17 -10.05
CA LEU A 401 -1.80 -9.47 -11.45
C LEU A 401 -3.14 -8.85 -11.88
N LEU A 402 -4.15 -8.86 -10.99
CA LEU A 402 -5.43 -8.20 -11.26
C LEU A 402 -5.25 -6.68 -11.45
N LEU A 403 -4.41 -6.04 -10.63
CA LEU A 403 -4.08 -4.62 -10.76
C LEU A 403 -3.42 -4.33 -12.12
N VAL A 404 -2.45 -5.15 -12.54
CA VAL A 404 -1.83 -5.03 -13.87
C VAL A 404 -2.85 -5.25 -14.98
N ALA A 405 -3.70 -6.26 -14.85
CA ALA A 405 -4.76 -6.56 -15.83
C ALA A 405 -5.81 -5.45 -15.89
N ALA A 406 -6.12 -4.81 -14.77
CA ALA A 406 -6.98 -3.62 -14.74
C ALA A 406 -6.36 -2.44 -15.50
N PHE A 407 -5.02 -2.31 -15.46
CA PHE A 407 -4.30 -1.21 -16.07
C PHE A 407 -4.15 -1.35 -17.59
N ILE A 408 -3.74 -2.53 -18.07
CA ILE A 408 -3.38 -2.75 -19.46
C ILE A 408 -4.43 -3.57 -20.24
N GLY A 409 -5.55 -3.92 -19.58
CA GLY A 409 -6.60 -4.74 -20.17
C GLY A 409 -6.13 -6.17 -20.49
N PRO A 410 -6.82 -6.87 -21.43
CA PRO A 410 -6.50 -8.25 -21.79
C PRO A 410 -5.08 -8.44 -22.36
N TRP A 411 -4.44 -7.35 -22.78
CA TRP A 411 -3.08 -7.40 -23.33
C TRP A 411 -2.02 -7.89 -22.33
N TRP A 412 -2.34 -7.91 -21.03
CA TRP A 412 -1.46 -8.49 -20.01
C TRP A 412 -1.04 -9.92 -20.36
N GLN A 413 -1.93 -10.72 -20.96
CA GLN A 413 -1.61 -12.12 -21.34
C GLN A 413 -0.49 -12.19 -22.38
N THR A 414 -0.56 -11.33 -23.40
CA THR A 414 0.50 -11.23 -24.43
C THR A 414 1.82 -10.77 -23.80
N ILE A 415 1.78 -9.75 -22.91
CA ILE A 415 2.97 -9.21 -22.23
C ILE A 415 3.66 -10.29 -21.39
N TYR A 416 2.89 -11.07 -20.60
CA TYR A 416 3.44 -12.13 -19.77
C TYR A 416 3.96 -13.33 -20.58
N HIS A 417 3.27 -13.67 -21.66
CA HIS A 417 3.75 -14.69 -22.60
C HIS A 417 5.07 -14.27 -23.27
N GLU A 418 5.16 -13.01 -23.70
CA GLU A 418 6.36 -12.44 -24.30
C GLU A 418 7.53 -12.44 -23.31
N ALA A 419 7.27 -12.07 -22.05
CA ALA A 419 8.29 -12.12 -21.00
C ALA A 419 8.81 -13.56 -20.76
N LEU A 420 7.93 -14.55 -20.67
CA LEU A 420 8.31 -15.96 -20.51
C LEU A 420 9.13 -16.47 -21.70
N SER A 421 8.69 -16.15 -22.92
CA SER A 421 9.35 -16.56 -24.17
C SER A 421 10.75 -15.98 -24.32
N ASN A 422 10.97 -14.76 -23.77
CA ASN A 422 12.26 -14.05 -23.80
C ASN A 422 13.09 -14.25 -22.53
N ASN A 423 12.80 -15.30 -21.76
CA ASN A 423 13.58 -15.66 -20.57
C ASN A 423 13.68 -14.55 -19.52
N TYR A 424 12.61 -13.83 -19.27
CA TYR A 424 12.51 -12.94 -18.12
C TYR A 424 12.42 -13.74 -16.83
N ARG A 425 12.96 -13.17 -15.75
CA ARG A 425 12.85 -13.68 -14.41
C ARG A 425 11.67 -13.00 -13.73
N PHE A 426 10.99 -13.70 -12.85
CA PHE A 426 9.73 -13.29 -12.25
C PHE A 426 9.86 -13.01 -10.75
N LEU A 427 8.90 -12.27 -10.22
CA LEU A 427 8.70 -11.92 -8.82
C LEU A 427 9.76 -10.94 -8.28
N SER A 428 9.96 -10.89 -6.94
CA SER A 428 10.68 -9.82 -6.24
C SER A 428 12.08 -9.52 -6.73
N PHE A 429 12.88 -10.55 -7.01
CA PHE A 429 14.24 -10.41 -7.55
C PHE A 429 14.30 -10.63 -9.07
N GLY A 430 13.14 -10.69 -9.70
CA GLY A 430 12.98 -10.87 -11.13
C GLY A 430 13.37 -9.64 -11.94
N ASP A 431 12.86 -9.58 -13.15
CA ASP A 431 13.05 -8.47 -14.07
C ASP A 431 11.83 -7.52 -14.00
N ALA A 432 11.90 -6.38 -14.68
CA ALA A 432 10.89 -5.34 -14.62
C ALA A 432 10.10 -5.20 -15.92
N SER A 433 8.93 -4.58 -15.82
CA SER A 433 8.18 -4.04 -16.95
C SER A 433 7.88 -2.55 -16.74
N LEU A 434 7.88 -1.78 -17.83
CA LEU A 434 7.32 -0.44 -17.92
C LEU A 434 6.05 -0.55 -18.76
N LEU A 435 4.90 -0.35 -18.11
CA LEU A 435 3.59 -0.40 -18.73
C LEU A 435 3.08 1.02 -18.89
N ILE A 436 2.68 1.42 -20.10
CA ILE A 436 2.14 2.74 -20.40
C ILE A 436 0.73 2.55 -20.95
N ALA A 437 -0.27 3.13 -20.26
CA ALA A 437 -1.67 3.07 -20.69
C ALA A 437 -1.96 4.09 -21.81
N PRO A 438 -2.99 3.85 -22.64
CA PRO A 438 -3.52 4.90 -23.48
C PRO A 438 -4.11 5.98 -22.58
N ARG A 439 -3.78 7.25 -22.85
CA ARG A 439 -4.48 8.34 -22.15
C ARG A 439 -5.94 8.33 -22.51
N THR A 440 -6.79 8.26 -21.54
CA THR A 440 -8.22 8.55 -21.70
C THR A 440 -8.32 10.02 -22.12
N THR A 441 -8.96 10.28 -23.28
CA THR A 441 -9.16 11.64 -23.79
C THR A 441 -9.87 12.51 -22.76
N ALA A 442 -9.59 13.82 -22.75
CA ALA A 442 -10.03 14.83 -21.77
C ALA A 442 -11.54 14.96 -21.49
N ALA A 443 -12.39 14.14 -22.12
CA ALA A 443 -13.81 14.02 -21.82
C ALA A 443 -14.12 13.02 -20.67
N SER A 444 -13.10 12.40 -20.08
CA SER A 444 -13.25 11.30 -19.11
C SER A 444 -12.19 11.29 -18.00
N ARG A 445 -11.46 12.41 -17.78
CA ARG A 445 -10.64 12.64 -16.57
C ARG A 445 -11.38 13.51 -15.57
#